data_52b38ba795a5d93892d96a49d1450d9d
#
_entry.id   52b38ba795a5d93892d96a49d1450d9d
#
_cell.length_a   1.000
_cell.length_b   1.000
_cell.length_c   1.000
_cell.angle_alpha   90.00
_cell.angle_beta   90.00
_cell.angle_gamma   90.00
#
_symmetry.space_group_name_H-M   'P 1'
#
loop_
_entity.id
_entity.type
_entity.pdbx_description
1 polymer ?
#
loop_
_entity_poly.entity_id
_entity_poly.type
_entity_poly.pdbx_seq_one_letter_code
_entity_poly.pdbx_strand_id
1 'polypeptide(L)'
;MNRAETGHRGEAAAARWYQKQDCRLLAHNFHTRMGELDVVVQEPDGTIVICEVKTRSSDAVSPPAAAVNAAKQKRLILAAQHYLQCTGQSDAPVRFDVAEVFPLDSGRWMVHIIRGAFLA
;
A
#
# COMPACT_ATOMS: atom_id res chain seq x y z
N MET A 1 18.85 -6.13 -10.57
CA MET A 1 17.82 -6.25 -9.51
C MET A 1 16.67 -7.08 -10.06
N ASN A 2 16.27 -8.11 -9.35
CA ASN A 2 15.16 -8.93 -9.81
C ASN A 2 13.81 -8.31 -9.43
N ARG A 3 12.73 -8.93 -9.87
CA ARG A 3 11.37 -8.43 -9.66
C ARG A 3 10.99 -8.33 -8.18
N ALA A 4 11.36 -9.33 -7.39
CA ALA A 4 11.04 -9.34 -5.96
C ALA A 4 11.76 -8.23 -5.21
N GLU A 5 13.05 -8.03 -5.51
CA GLU A 5 13.83 -6.94 -4.90
C GLU A 5 13.28 -5.58 -5.28
N THR A 6 12.89 -5.38 -6.54
CA THR A 6 12.29 -4.13 -7.00
C THR A 6 10.98 -3.86 -6.27
N GLY A 7 10.13 -4.89 -6.13
CA GLY A 7 8.87 -4.75 -5.40
C GLY A 7 9.08 -4.39 -3.94
N HIS A 8 10.01 -5.07 -3.26
CA HIS A 8 10.29 -4.78 -1.85
C HIS A 8 10.86 -3.38 -1.65
N ARG A 9 11.70 -2.89 -2.56
CA ARG A 9 12.24 -1.54 -2.49
C ARG A 9 11.14 -0.49 -2.74
N GLY A 10 10.22 -0.77 -3.64
CA GLY A 10 9.07 0.08 -3.89
C GLY A 10 8.16 0.18 -2.66
N GLU A 11 7.91 -0.95 -2.01
CA GLU A 11 7.13 -0.99 -0.78
C GLU A 11 7.81 -0.21 0.34
N ALA A 12 9.14 -0.34 0.47
CA ALA A 12 9.91 0.42 1.45
C ALA A 12 9.84 1.92 1.16
N ALA A 13 9.87 2.31 -0.11
CA ALA A 13 9.75 3.72 -0.50
C ALA A 13 8.39 4.28 -0.12
N ALA A 14 7.31 3.51 -0.36
CA ALA A 14 5.96 3.91 0.04
C ALA A 14 5.85 4.04 1.56
N ALA A 15 6.38 3.08 2.31
CA ALA A 15 6.37 3.13 3.77
C ALA A 15 7.09 4.38 4.29
N ARG A 16 8.25 4.71 3.73
CA ARG A 16 8.99 5.91 4.12
C ARG A 16 8.21 7.18 3.82
N TRP A 17 7.50 7.20 2.70
CA TRP A 17 6.66 8.35 2.37
C TRP A 17 5.63 8.60 3.47
N TYR A 18 4.94 7.55 3.93
CA TYR A 18 3.97 7.67 5.01
C TYR A 18 4.63 8.08 6.33
N GLN A 19 5.79 7.53 6.63
CA GLN A 19 6.50 7.88 7.86
C GLN A 19 6.87 9.36 7.90
N LYS A 20 7.19 9.96 6.76
CA LYS A 20 7.44 11.40 6.64
C LYS A 20 6.17 12.23 6.85
N GLN A 21 5.00 11.62 6.74
CA GLN A 21 3.72 12.25 7.04
C GLN A 21 3.26 11.95 8.48
N ASP A 22 4.20 11.57 9.33
CA ASP A 22 3.96 11.23 10.75
C ASP A 22 3.08 9.99 10.94
N CYS A 23 2.97 9.14 9.94
CA CYS A 23 2.30 7.85 10.07
C CYS A 23 3.23 6.83 10.71
N ARG A 24 2.64 5.90 11.45
CA ARG A 24 3.38 4.80 12.05
C ARG A 24 3.24 3.55 11.19
N LEU A 25 4.34 2.92 10.83
CA LEU A 25 4.32 1.66 10.10
C LEU A 25 3.84 0.54 11.03
N LEU A 26 2.75 -0.12 10.68
CA LEU A 26 2.18 -1.22 11.45
C LEU A 26 2.60 -2.58 10.89
N ALA A 27 2.61 -2.73 9.58
CA ALA A 27 2.97 -3.99 8.94
C ALA A 27 3.38 -3.76 7.49
N HIS A 28 4.14 -4.69 6.95
CA HIS A 28 4.43 -4.77 5.52
C HIS A 28 4.46 -6.24 5.10
N ASN A 29 4.08 -6.51 3.87
CA ASN A 29 4.02 -7.87 3.33
C ASN A 29 3.26 -8.84 4.23
N PHE A 30 2.09 -8.41 4.71
CA PHE A 30 1.25 -9.23 5.56
C PHE A 30 0.44 -10.20 4.71
N HIS A 31 0.67 -11.50 4.89
CA HIS A 31 0.04 -12.54 4.09
C HIS A 31 -1.20 -13.10 4.78
N THR A 32 -2.27 -13.25 4.01
CA THR A 32 -3.50 -13.91 4.44
C THR A 32 -3.94 -14.90 3.37
N ARG A 33 -4.92 -15.73 3.69
CA ARG A 33 -5.54 -16.62 2.72
C ARG A 33 -6.22 -15.85 1.58
N MET A 34 -6.74 -14.66 1.88
CA MET A 34 -7.48 -13.84 0.92
C MET A 34 -6.56 -12.99 0.06
N GLY A 35 -5.32 -12.78 0.46
CA GLY A 35 -4.38 -11.95 -0.26
C GLY A 35 -3.31 -11.38 0.64
N GLU A 36 -2.50 -10.50 0.08
CA GLU A 36 -1.38 -9.88 0.75
C GLU A 36 -1.61 -8.39 0.90
N LEU A 37 -1.22 -7.84 2.05
CA LEU A 37 -1.21 -6.39 2.30
C LEU A 37 0.22 -5.90 2.18
N ASP A 38 0.48 -5.00 1.22
CA ASP A 38 1.83 -4.53 0.95
C ASP A 38 2.37 -3.65 2.08
N VAL A 39 1.60 -2.64 2.46
CA VAL A 39 1.98 -1.68 3.51
C VAL A 39 0.75 -1.32 4.31
N VAL A 40 0.87 -1.34 5.63
CA VAL A 40 -0.18 -0.91 6.55
C VAL A 40 0.43 0.13 7.48
N VAL A 41 -0.16 1.31 7.52
CA VAL A 41 0.27 2.39 8.40
C VAL A 41 -0.90 2.93 9.21
N GLN A 42 -0.60 3.68 10.25
CA GLN A 42 -1.60 4.37 11.04
C GLN A 42 -1.32 5.86 11.05
N GLU A 43 -2.32 6.65 10.69
CA GLU A 43 -2.22 8.10 10.72
C GLU A 43 -2.29 8.62 12.16
N PRO A 44 -1.82 9.85 12.42
CA PRO A 44 -1.89 10.43 13.77
C PRO A 44 -3.29 10.46 14.37
N ASP A 45 -4.33 10.53 13.53
CA ASP A 45 -5.72 10.54 14.00
C ASP A 45 -6.27 9.13 14.31
N GLY A 46 -5.46 8.08 14.11
CA GLY A 46 -5.86 6.70 14.36
C GLY A 46 -6.36 5.94 13.14
N THR A 47 -6.55 6.59 12.01
CA THR A 47 -6.98 5.93 10.78
C THR A 47 -5.93 4.91 10.33
N ILE A 48 -6.37 3.69 10.06
CA ILE A 48 -5.49 2.65 9.50
C ILE A 48 -5.56 2.73 7.99
N VAL A 49 -4.40 2.85 7.35
CA VAL A 49 -4.28 2.96 5.91
C VAL A 49 -3.71 1.65 5.36
N ILE A 50 -4.49 1.03 4.49
CA ILE A 50 -4.07 -0.18 3.76
C ILE A 50 -3.63 0.31 2.38
N CYS A 51 -2.33 0.19 2.10
CA CYS A 51 -1.76 0.73 0.87
C CYS A 51 -1.29 -0.37 -0.06
N GLU A 52 -1.90 -0.45 -1.25
CA GLU A 52 -1.42 -1.30 -2.35
C GLU A 52 -0.31 -0.56 -3.07
N VAL A 53 0.82 -1.21 -3.28
CA VAL A 53 1.99 -0.59 -3.92
C VAL A 53 2.15 -1.12 -5.33
N LYS A 54 2.19 -0.21 -6.31
CA LYS A 54 2.42 -0.52 -7.72
C LYS A 54 3.76 0.08 -8.13
N THR A 55 4.73 -0.79 -8.43
CA THR A 55 6.02 -0.35 -8.95
C THR A 55 5.92 -0.16 -10.45
N ARG A 56 6.28 1.02 -10.93
CA ARG A 56 6.22 1.39 -12.35
C ARG A 56 7.61 1.69 -12.87
N SER A 57 7.85 1.38 -14.14
CA SER A 57 9.05 1.89 -14.80
C SER A 57 8.79 3.32 -15.28
N SER A 58 9.86 4.12 -15.41
CA SER A 58 9.74 5.54 -15.76
C SER A 58 9.12 5.77 -17.13
N ASP A 59 9.19 4.77 -18.01
CA ASP A 59 8.65 4.83 -19.37
C ASP A 59 7.30 4.10 -19.51
N ALA A 60 6.76 3.61 -18.41
CA ALA A 60 5.51 2.85 -18.45
C ALA A 60 4.32 3.78 -18.72
N VAL A 61 3.64 3.53 -19.84
CA VAL A 61 2.34 4.13 -20.10
C VAL A 61 1.33 3.24 -19.40
N SER A 62 1.01 3.57 -18.17
CA SER A 62 0.07 2.78 -17.37
C SER A 62 -1.19 3.58 -17.12
N PRO A 63 -2.35 2.93 -17.08
CA PRO A 63 -3.54 3.59 -16.57
C PRO A 63 -3.26 4.09 -15.16
N PRO A 64 -3.96 5.12 -14.70
CA PRO A 64 -3.84 5.58 -13.32
C PRO A 64 -4.03 4.43 -12.34
N ALA A 65 -3.59 4.62 -11.12
CA ALA A 65 -3.67 3.62 -10.06
C ALA A 65 -5.10 3.11 -9.79
N ALA A 66 -6.08 3.78 -10.34
CA ALA A 66 -7.46 3.29 -10.39
C ALA A 66 -7.60 1.93 -11.07
N ALA A 67 -6.49 1.38 -11.60
CA ALA A 67 -6.46 0.05 -12.19
C ALA A 67 -6.46 -1.10 -11.19
N VAL A 68 -6.64 -0.85 -9.90
CA VAL A 68 -6.95 -1.93 -8.96
C VAL A 68 -8.38 -2.37 -9.24
N ASN A 69 -8.51 -3.53 -9.91
CA ASN A 69 -9.83 -4.00 -10.35
C ASN A 69 -10.70 -4.48 -9.18
N ALA A 70 -11.98 -4.72 -9.46
CA ALA A 70 -12.94 -5.08 -8.42
C ALA A 70 -12.56 -6.36 -7.67
N ALA A 71 -12.03 -7.35 -8.37
CA ALA A 71 -11.61 -8.61 -7.74
C ALA A 71 -10.44 -8.39 -6.77
N LYS A 72 -9.47 -7.57 -7.17
CA LYS A 72 -8.34 -7.23 -6.30
C LYS A 72 -8.78 -6.40 -5.11
N GLN A 73 -9.68 -5.44 -5.32
CA GLN A 73 -10.25 -4.64 -4.22
C GLN A 73 -10.91 -5.54 -3.18
N LYS A 74 -11.71 -6.50 -3.64
CA LYS A 74 -12.40 -7.44 -2.75
C LYS A 74 -11.39 -8.24 -1.92
N ARG A 75 -10.33 -8.74 -2.55
CA ARG A 75 -9.28 -9.48 -1.84
C ARG A 75 -8.59 -8.61 -0.79
N LEU A 76 -8.30 -7.35 -1.14
CA LEU A 76 -7.66 -6.41 -0.21
C LEU A 76 -8.57 -6.11 0.99
N ILE A 77 -9.85 -5.91 0.74
CA ILE A 77 -10.83 -5.66 1.81
C ILE A 77 -10.89 -6.85 2.77
N LEU A 78 -10.97 -8.07 2.24
CA LEU A 78 -11.01 -9.28 3.07
C LEU A 78 -9.71 -9.48 3.85
N ALA A 79 -8.57 -9.26 3.22
CA ALA A 79 -7.27 -9.35 3.87
C ALA A 79 -7.14 -8.30 4.98
N ALA A 80 -7.63 -7.09 4.74
CA ALA A 80 -7.63 -6.02 5.73
C ALA A 80 -8.50 -6.38 6.94
N GLN A 81 -9.68 -6.93 6.71
CA GLN A 81 -10.57 -7.38 7.79
C GLN A 81 -9.87 -8.42 8.67
N HIS A 82 -9.20 -9.36 8.04
CA HIS A 82 -8.45 -10.39 8.76
C HIS A 82 -7.33 -9.77 9.61
N TYR A 83 -6.58 -8.85 9.02
CA TYR A 83 -5.51 -8.14 9.72
C TYR A 83 -6.05 -7.39 10.95
N LEU A 84 -7.14 -6.66 10.79
CA LEU A 84 -7.73 -5.87 11.87
C LEU A 84 -8.24 -6.77 13.00
N GLN A 85 -8.83 -7.92 12.67
CA GLN A 85 -9.26 -8.89 13.66
C GLN A 85 -8.06 -9.46 14.43
N CYS A 86 -7.01 -9.84 13.73
CA CYS A 86 -5.80 -10.42 14.33
C CYS A 86 -5.09 -9.43 15.25
N THR A 87 -5.21 -8.14 15.00
CA THR A 87 -4.52 -7.10 15.77
C THR A 87 -5.42 -6.37 16.77
N GLY A 88 -6.68 -6.81 16.89
CA GLY A 88 -7.62 -6.19 17.83
C GLY A 88 -8.06 -4.78 17.45
N GLN A 89 -8.05 -4.46 16.14
CA GLN A 89 -8.32 -3.11 15.64
C GLN A 89 -9.58 -3.05 14.77
N SER A 90 -10.52 -3.98 14.98
CA SER A 90 -11.70 -4.09 14.13
C SER A 90 -12.58 -2.85 14.10
N ASP A 91 -12.51 -2.00 15.12
CA ASP A 91 -13.31 -0.77 15.21
C ASP A 91 -12.58 0.48 14.67
N ALA A 92 -11.33 0.34 14.23
CA ALA A 92 -10.58 1.47 13.73
C ALA A 92 -11.12 1.95 12.38
N PRO A 93 -11.11 3.25 12.10
CA PRO A 93 -11.41 3.73 10.75
C PRO A 93 -10.32 3.27 9.79
N VAL A 94 -10.73 2.91 8.57
CA VAL A 94 -9.81 2.32 7.57
C VAL A 94 -9.94 3.10 6.26
N ARG A 95 -8.79 3.33 5.62
CA ARG A 95 -8.74 3.92 4.29
C ARG A 95 -7.87 3.04 3.39
N PHE A 96 -8.28 2.86 2.14
CA PHE A 96 -7.51 2.11 1.14
C PHE A 96 -6.84 3.10 0.18
N ASP A 97 -5.52 3.07 0.16
CA ASP A 97 -4.71 3.91 -0.73
C ASP A 97 -4.00 3.05 -1.77
N VAL A 98 -3.59 3.68 -2.85
CA VAL A 98 -2.69 3.06 -3.83
C VAL A 98 -1.46 3.95 -3.96
N ALA A 99 -0.28 3.35 -3.85
CA ALA A 99 0.98 4.04 -4.07
C ALA A 99 1.56 3.60 -5.40
N GLU A 100 1.76 4.54 -6.31
CA GLU A 100 2.56 4.31 -7.51
C GLU A 100 3.98 4.76 -7.20
N VAL A 101 4.94 3.87 -7.35
CA VAL A 101 6.33 4.15 -7.04
C VAL A 101 7.20 3.96 -8.28
N PHE A 102 8.08 4.93 -8.53
CA PHE A 102 8.89 4.98 -9.74
C PHE A 102 10.35 5.04 -9.34
N PRO A 103 11.17 4.03 -9.72
CA PRO A 103 12.62 4.12 -9.47
C PRO A 103 13.23 5.18 -10.40
N LEU A 104 14.07 6.03 -9.85
CA LEU A 104 14.78 7.07 -10.60
C LEU A 104 16.23 6.67 -10.82
N ASP A 105 16.86 7.23 -11.85
CA ASP A 105 18.25 6.94 -12.18
C ASP A 105 19.21 7.28 -11.04
N SER A 106 18.83 8.24 -10.21
CA SER A 106 19.63 8.66 -9.05
C SER A 106 19.64 7.63 -7.91
N GLY A 107 18.88 6.53 -8.03
CA GLY A 107 18.67 5.57 -6.94
C GLY A 107 17.56 5.98 -5.98
N ARG A 108 16.96 7.14 -6.19
CA ARG A 108 15.80 7.61 -5.43
C ARG A 108 14.52 7.02 -6.00
N TRP A 109 13.44 7.17 -5.27
CA TRP A 109 12.11 6.75 -5.67
C TRP A 109 11.17 7.93 -5.67
N MET A 110 10.39 8.07 -6.74
CA MET A 110 9.27 8.99 -6.75
C MET A 110 8.03 8.22 -6.29
N VAL A 111 7.30 8.79 -5.34
CA VAL A 111 6.11 8.14 -4.76
C VAL A 111 4.90 9.03 -5.02
N HIS A 112 3.89 8.45 -5.65
CA HIS A 112 2.61 9.11 -5.91
C HIS A 112 1.51 8.35 -5.18
N ILE A 113 0.89 8.99 -4.20
CA ILE A 113 -0.14 8.35 -3.39
C ILE A 113 -1.53 8.80 -3.86
N ILE A 114 -2.38 7.83 -4.14
CA ILE A 114 -3.80 8.08 -4.39
C ILE A 114 -4.54 7.67 -3.13
N ARG A 115 -4.98 8.68 -2.37
CA ARG A 115 -5.63 8.48 -1.09
C ARG A 115 -7.11 8.15 -1.32
N GLY A 116 -7.60 7.16 -0.57
CA GLY A 116 -8.99 6.75 -0.68
C GLY A 116 -9.32 6.26 -2.08
N ALA A 117 -8.45 5.42 -2.64
CA ALA A 117 -8.58 4.96 -4.02
C ALA A 117 -9.84 4.12 -4.26
N PHE A 118 -10.35 3.47 -3.21
CA PHE A 118 -11.62 2.73 -3.26
C PHE A 118 -12.17 2.59 -1.85
N LEU A 119 -13.45 2.24 -1.79
CA LEU A 119 -14.18 2.05 -0.53
C LEU A 119 -14.43 0.57 -0.28
N ALA A 120 -14.47 0.22 1.00
CA ALA A 120 -14.82 -1.12 1.42
C ALA A 120 -16.30 -1.45 1.18
#